data_7497d5cad9c9f7add11c28955e6c8d99
#
_entry.id   7497d5cad9c9f7add11c28955e6c8d99
#
_cell.length_a   1.000
_cell.length_b   1.000
_cell.length_c   1.000
_cell.angle_alpha   90.00
_cell.angle_beta   90.00
_cell.angle_gamma   90.00
#
_symmetry.space_group_name_H-M   'P 1'
#
loop_
_entity.id
_entity.type
_entity.pdbx_description
1 polymer ?
#
loop_
_entity_poly.entity_id
_entity_poly.type
_entity_poly.pdbx_seq_one_letter_code
_entity_poly.pdbx_strand_id
1 'polypeptide(L)'
;DHLFVSYEAITSHLIDRITDAFIQAGEFRQIRIHGDCHPGNVLWTDNGPHFVDLDDCVTGPAVQDLWLFLSGDRESRSRQLQDLLEGYSQFYNFDYRELYLIEALRTLRMINYTAWIARRWIDPAFPRAFPWFSENKYWEEHILALKEQAAILEEPPLEIA
;
A
#
# COMPACT_ATOMS: atom_id res chain seq x y z
N ASP A 1 -20.15 5.55 -19.81
CA ASP A 1 -20.45 4.81 -18.59
C ASP A 1 -20.08 5.68 -17.39
N HIS A 2 -21.05 5.92 -16.46
CA HIS A 2 -20.86 6.80 -15.31
C HIS A 2 -19.80 6.26 -14.32
N LEU A 3 -19.64 4.94 -14.22
CA LEU A 3 -18.62 4.31 -13.38
C LEU A 3 -17.21 4.62 -13.90
N PHE A 4 -17.02 4.57 -15.21
CA PHE A 4 -15.74 4.92 -15.85
C PHE A 4 -15.35 6.37 -15.53
N VAL A 5 -16.27 7.32 -15.71
CA VAL A 5 -16.02 8.74 -15.43
C VAL A 5 -15.69 8.95 -13.94
N SER A 6 -16.43 8.27 -13.05
CA SER A 6 -16.19 8.36 -11.61
C SER A 6 -14.84 7.76 -11.20
N TYR A 7 -14.47 6.62 -11.79
CA TYR A 7 -13.19 5.98 -11.54
C TYR A 7 -12.02 6.84 -12.05
N GLU A 8 -12.12 7.36 -13.29
CA GLU A 8 -11.10 8.24 -13.86
C GLU A 8 -10.89 9.50 -13.01
N ALA A 9 -11.96 10.13 -12.57
CA ALA A 9 -11.90 11.34 -11.76
C ALA A 9 -11.24 11.08 -10.40
N ILE A 10 -11.64 10.01 -9.68
CA ILE A 10 -11.05 9.71 -8.37
C ILE A 10 -9.60 9.24 -8.48
N THR A 11 -9.25 8.44 -9.48
CA THR A 11 -7.86 7.99 -9.66
C THR A 11 -6.94 9.12 -10.05
N SER A 12 -7.36 10.04 -10.94
CA SER A 12 -6.59 11.24 -11.25
C SER A 12 -6.31 12.08 -10.01
N HIS A 13 -7.35 12.36 -9.21
CA HIS A 13 -7.19 13.09 -7.95
C HIS A 13 -6.22 12.38 -7.00
N LEU A 14 -6.34 11.06 -6.83
CA LEU A 14 -5.47 10.30 -5.94
C LEU A 14 -4.02 10.28 -6.42
N ILE A 15 -3.76 10.22 -7.73
CA ILE A 15 -2.40 10.30 -8.28
C ILE A 15 -1.75 11.64 -7.94
N ASP A 16 -2.49 12.75 -8.04
CA ASP A 16 -2.00 14.07 -7.64
C ASP A 16 -1.66 14.08 -6.14
N ARG A 17 -2.55 13.56 -5.28
CA ARG A 17 -2.30 13.48 -3.83
C ARG A 17 -1.13 12.58 -3.44
N ILE A 18 -0.95 11.45 -4.14
CA ILE A 18 0.22 10.59 -3.98
C ILE A 18 1.49 11.39 -4.31
N THR A 19 1.48 12.12 -5.42
CA THR A 19 2.61 12.95 -5.85
C THR A 19 2.94 14.00 -4.79
N ASP A 20 1.94 14.68 -4.24
CA ASP A 20 2.11 15.65 -3.15
C ASP A 20 2.73 15.03 -1.90
N ALA A 21 2.32 13.81 -1.52
CA ALA A 21 2.87 13.10 -0.38
C ALA A 21 4.36 12.78 -0.57
N PHE A 22 4.78 12.37 -1.78
CA PHE A 22 6.19 12.17 -2.09
C PHE A 22 6.99 13.47 -2.08
N ILE A 23 6.42 14.57 -2.58
CA ILE A 23 7.03 15.90 -2.50
C ILE A 23 7.19 16.32 -1.03
N GLN A 24 6.18 16.11 -0.19
CA GLN A 24 6.20 16.43 1.23
C GLN A 24 7.23 15.61 2.02
N ALA A 25 7.36 14.32 1.71
CA ALA A 25 8.40 13.47 2.29
C ALA A 25 9.81 13.94 1.91
N GLY A 26 9.96 14.62 0.76
CA GLY A 26 11.23 15.14 0.29
C GLY A 26 12.23 14.03 -0.10
N GLU A 27 13.51 14.30 0.06
CA GLU A 27 14.55 13.30 -0.18
C GLU A 27 14.63 12.35 1.02
N PHE A 28 14.41 11.08 0.80
CA PHE A 28 14.58 10.00 1.76
C PHE A 28 15.49 8.91 1.19
N ARG A 29 16.06 8.10 2.07
CA ARG A 29 16.97 7.05 1.65
C ARG A 29 16.21 5.91 0.97
N GLN A 30 16.71 5.51 -0.18
CA GLN A 30 16.22 4.31 -0.87
C GLN A 30 17.17 3.14 -0.59
N ILE A 31 16.59 2.02 -0.18
CA ILE A 31 17.30 0.77 0.12
C ILE A 31 16.71 -0.38 -0.68
N ARG A 32 17.36 -1.54 -0.64
CA ARG A 32 16.77 -2.76 -1.17
C ARG A 32 15.66 -3.21 -0.21
N ILE A 33 14.45 -3.36 -0.71
CA ILE A 33 13.27 -3.78 0.01
C ILE A 33 12.69 -5.05 -0.61
N HIS A 34 11.85 -5.76 0.16
CA HIS A 34 11.08 -6.91 -0.32
C HIS A 34 10.06 -6.48 -1.38
N GLY A 35 9.43 -5.33 -1.18
CA GLY A 35 8.45 -4.74 -2.11
C GLY A 35 7.01 -5.19 -1.86
N ASP A 36 6.78 -6.43 -1.44
CA ASP A 36 5.47 -6.99 -1.06
C ASP A 36 5.52 -7.72 0.29
N CYS A 37 6.11 -7.08 1.30
CA CYS A 37 6.33 -7.64 2.63
C CYS A 37 5.05 -7.59 3.48
N HIS A 38 4.08 -8.45 3.19
CA HIS A 38 2.85 -8.59 3.97
C HIS A 38 2.86 -9.87 4.84
N PRO A 39 1.97 -10.00 5.84
CA PRO A 39 1.97 -11.16 6.75
C PRO A 39 1.89 -12.52 6.06
N GLY A 40 1.26 -12.60 4.88
CA GLY A 40 1.17 -13.84 4.08
C GLY A 40 2.51 -14.31 3.50
N ASN A 41 3.49 -13.40 3.38
CA ASN A 41 4.85 -13.69 2.92
C ASN A 41 5.83 -13.90 4.07
N VAL A 42 5.33 -14.08 5.31
CA VAL A 42 6.13 -14.39 6.50
C VAL A 42 5.71 -15.75 7.04
N LEU A 43 6.61 -16.73 6.92
CA LEU A 43 6.42 -18.09 7.44
C LEU A 43 7.07 -18.19 8.83
N TRP A 44 6.29 -18.58 9.82
CA TRP A 44 6.79 -18.82 11.17
C TRP A 44 7.23 -20.27 11.36
N THR A 45 8.44 -20.43 11.87
CA THR A 45 9.01 -21.73 12.23
C THR A 45 9.55 -21.71 13.65
N ASP A 46 10.00 -22.86 14.17
CA ASP A 46 10.64 -22.94 15.49
C ASP A 46 11.92 -22.08 15.58
N ASN A 47 12.51 -21.70 14.45
CA ASN A 47 13.69 -20.83 14.37
C ASN A 47 13.35 -19.34 14.13
N GLY A 48 12.07 -18.96 14.15
CA GLY A 48 11.59 -17.62 13.92
C GLY A 48 10.97 -17.38 12.54
N PRO A 49 10.77 -16.11 12.13
CA PRO A 49 10.15 -15.74 10.86
C PRO A 49 11.09 -15.97 9.68
N HIS A 50 10.53 -16.46 8.58
CA HIS A 50 11.18 -16.57 7.27
C HIS A 50 10.38 -15.79 6.24
N PHE A 51 11.04 -14.91 5.52
CA PHE A 51 10.44 -14.13 4.43
C PHE A 51 10.56 -14.92 3.12
N VAL A 52 9.46 -14.98 2.37
CA VAL A 52 9.35 -15.70 1.09
C VAL A 52 8.78 -14.77 0.02
N ASP A 53 8.79 -15.20 -1.24
CA ASP A 53 8.25 -14.46 -2.38
C ASP A 53 9.01 -13.14 -2.63
N LEU A 54 10.28 -13.29 -2.99
CA LEU A 54 11.21 -12.18 -3.22
C LEU A 54 11.17 -11.63 -4.66
N ASP A 55 10.16 -12.02 -5.45
CA ASP A 55 10.08 -11.65 -6.87
C ASP A 55 9.86 -10.14 -7.08
N ASP A 56 9.24 -9.45 -6.11
CA ASP A 56 8.98 -8.02 -6.13
C ASP A 56 10.10 -7.16 -5.49
N CYS A 57 11.24 -7.76 -5.17
CA CYS A 57 12.36 -7.03 -4.57
C CYS A 57 12.82 -5.87 -5.45
N VAL A 58 12.81 -4.68 -4.88
CA VAL A 58 13.09 -3.41 -5.58
C VAL A 58 13.89 -2.45 -4.69
N THR A 59 14.37 -1.37 -5.25
CA THR A 59 14.92 -0.24 -4.49
C THR A 59 13.78 0.74 -4.18
N GLY A 60 13.61 1.08 -2.91
CA GLY A 60 12.51 1.94 -2.47
C GLY A 60 12.64 2.38 -1.01
N PRO A 61 11.63 3.09 -0.47
CA PRO A 61 11.57 3.51 0.92
C PRO A 61 11.38 2.31 1.85
N ALA A 62 12.04 2.32 3.01
CA ALA A 62 11.92 1.25 4.01
C ALA A 62 10.48 1.03 4.48
N VAL A 63 9.70 2.10 4.58
CA VAL A 63 8.30 2.07 5.02
C VAL A 63 7.42 1.19 4.13
N GLN A 64 7.80 0.96 2.86
CA GLN A 64 7.05 0.06 1.96
C GLN A 64 6.93 -1.35 2.54
N ASP A 65 7.95 -1.86 3.19
CA ASP A 65 7.93 -3.18 3.81
C ASP A 65 7.30 -3.20 5.22
N LEU A 66 7.05 -2.04 5.79
CA LEU A 66 6.50 -1.92 7.15
C LEU A 66 4.98 -1.69 7.15
N TRP A 67 4.46 -0.84 6.27
CA TRP A 67 3.05 -0.45 6.32
C TRP A 67 2.07 -1.60 6.01
N LEU A 68 2.52 -2.63 5.28
CA LEU A 68 1.69 -3.80 4.94
C LEU A 68 1.32 -4.66 6.16
N PHE A 69 2.00 -4.49 7.29
CA PHE A 69 1.66 -5.11 8.57
C PHE A 69 0.63 -4.32 9.37
N LEU A 70 0.34 -3.08 9.00
CA LEU A 70 -0.54 -2.20 9.76
C LEU A 70 -2.00 -2.47 9.45
N SER A 71 -2.81 -2.72 10.49
CA SER A 71 -4.23 -3.02 10.37
C SER A 71 -5.05 -2.40 11.51
N GLY A 72 -6.36 -2.29 11.31
CA GLY A 72 -7.27 -1.72 12.28
C GLY A 72 -7.40 -0.20 12.18
N ASP A 73 -7.83 0.43 13.27
CA ASP A 73 -7.99 1.88 13.36
C ASP A 73 -6.63 2.61 13.47
N ARG A 74 -6.68 3.94 13.43
CA ARG A 74 -5.48 4.78 13.45
C ARG A 74 -4.62 4.54 14.70
N GLU A 75 -5.23 4.41 15.88
CA GLU A 75 -4.50 4.18 17.13
C GLU A 75 -3.80 2.81 17.13
N SER A 76 -4.49 1.78 16.66
CA SER A 76 -3.92 0.44 16.50
C SER A 76 -2.75 0.43 15.53
N ARG A 77 -2.90 1.11 14.38
CA ARG A 77 -1.82 1.23 13.39
C ARG A 77 -0.61 2.00 13.93
N SER A 78 -0.83 3.07 14.71
CA SER A 78 0.28 3.80 15.35
C SER A 78 1.07 2.92 16.32
N ARG A 79 0.38 2.14 17.17
CA ARG A 79 1.05 1.19 18.09
C ARG A 79 1.83 0.12 17.33
N GLN A 80 1.22 -0.52 16.33
CA GLN A 80 1.90 -1.53 15.51
C GLN A 80 3.13 -0.97 14.81
N LEU A 81 3.04 0.25 14.28
CA LEU A 81 4.16 0.93 13.64
C LEU A 81 5.28 1.22 14.64
N GLN A 82 4.94 1.67 15.84
CA GLN A 82 5.92 1.90 16.91
C GLN A 82 6.68 0.60 17.26
N ASP A 83 5.97 -0.51 17.45
CA ASP A 83 6.57 -1.83 17.73
C ASP A 83 7.51 -2.26 16.57
N LEU A 84 7.07 -2.09 15.32
CA LEU A 84 7.89 -2.40 14.15
C LEU A 84 9.14 -1.54 14.08
N LEU A 85 9.04 -0.24 14.35
CA LEU A 85 10.18 0.69 14.32
C LEU A 85 11.14 0.48 15.47
N GLU A 86 10.66 0.07 16.65
CA GLU A 86 11.52 -0.33 17.76
C GLU A 86 12.40 -1.53 17.35
N GLY A 87 11.81 -2.55 16.73
CA GLY A 87 12.56 -3.69 16.19
C GLY A 87 13.51 -3.30 15.06
N TYR A 88 13.04 -2.50 14.11
CA TYR A 88 13.83 -2.04 12.96
C TYR A 88 15.06 -1.24 13.40
N SER A 89 14.89 -0.37 14.39
CA SER A 89 15.95 0.53 14.88
C SER A 89 17.11 -0.19 15.56
N GLN A 90 16.95 -1.47 15.91
CA GLN A 90 18.06 -2.29 16.42
C GLN A 90 19.09 -2.62 15.33
N PHE A 91 18.69 -2.55 14.06
CA PHE A 91 19.54 -2.91 12.93
C PHE A 91 19.84 -1.73 12.01
N TYR A 92 18.91 -0.77 11.91
CA TYR A 92 19.00 0.31 10.97
C TYR A 92 18.22 1.56 11.41
N ASN A 93 18.72 2.75 11.07
CA ASN A 93 18.03 4.00 11.37
C ASN A 93 16.90 4.23 10.36
N PHE A 94 15.68 4.37 10.85
CA PHE A 94 14.50 4.71 10.06
C PHE A 94 14.45 6.22 9.79
N ASP A 95 14.08 6.58 8.56
CA ASP A 95 13.83 7.97 8.20
C ASP A 95 12.37 8.32 8.42
N TYR A 96 12.08 9.06 9.48
CA TYR A 96 10.69 9.40 9.86
C TYR A 96 9.93 10.23 8.81
N ARG A 97 10.62 10.84 7.83
CA ARG A 97 9.95 11.48 6.69
C ARG A 97 9.18 10.47 5.83
N GLU A 98 9.56 9.22 5.84
CA GLU A 98 8.86 8.15 5.12
C GLU A 98 7.46 7.88 5.67
N LEU A 99 7.10 8.35 6.88
CA LEU A 99 5.76 8.22 7.44
C LEU A 99 4.69 8.92 6.60
N TYR A 100 5.06 9.99 5.88
CA TYR A 100 4.18 10.66 4.90
C TYR A 100 3.79 9.76 3.73
N LEU A 101 4.53 8.69 3.48
CA LEU A 101 4.32 7.80 2.34
C LEU A 101 3.34 6.65 2.63
N ILE A 102 3.00 6.36 3.89
CA ILE A 102 2.21 5.18 4.26
C ILE A 102 0.89 5.13 3.49
N GLU A 103 0.09 6.19 3.59
CA GLU A 103 -1.22 6.19 2.92
C GLU A 103 -1.11 6.39 1.40
N ALA A 104 -0.08 7.08 0.93
CA ALA A 104 0.23 7.20 -0.50
C ALA A 104 0.58 5.83 -1.11
N LEU A 105 1.41 5.03 -0.44
CA LEU A 105 1.77 3.68 -0.88
C LEU A 105 0.57 2.72 -0.82
N ARG A 106 -0.26 2.83 0.23
CA ARG A 106 -1.52 2.08 0.32
C ARG A 106 -2.45 2.40 -0.86
N THR A 107 -2.62 3.67 -1.15
CA THR A 107 -3.44 4.14 -2.28
C THR A 107 -2.89 3.63 -3.61
N LEU A 108 -1.58 3.74 -3.79
CA LEU A 108 -0.91 3.25 -5.00
C LEU A 108 -1.12 1.74 -5.17
N ARG A 109 -1.06 0.95 -4.09
CA ARG A 109 -1.33 -0.49 -4.13
C ARG A 109 -2.78 -0.77 -4.56
N MET A 110 -3.77 -0.03 -4.04
CA MET A 110 -5.17 -0.18 -4.43
C MET A 110 -5.37 0.04 -5.94
N ILE A 111 -4.79 1.10 -6.49
CA ILE A 111 -4.87 1.43 -7.92
C ILE A 111 -4.10 0.39 -8.75
N ASN A 112 -2.89 0.03 -8.33
CA ASN A 112 -2.05 -0.92 -9.07
C ASN A 112 -2.65 -2.32 -9.13
N TYR A 113 -3.31 -2.80 -8.08
CA TYR A 113 -3.97 -4.10 -8.09
C TYR A 113 -5.06 -4.17 -9.16
N THR A 114 -5.91 -3.16 -9.25
CA THR A 114 -6.95 -3.05 -10.27
C THR A 114 -6.34 -2.96 -11.68
N ALA A 115 -5.30 -2.14 -11.84
CA ALA A 115 -4.60 -2.01 -13.11
C ALA A 115 -3.88 -3.31 -13.53
N TRP A 116 -3.35 -4.06 -12.56
CA TRP A 116 -2.71 -5.35 -12.79
C TRP A 116 -3.69 -6.39 -13.33
N ILE A 117 -4.90 -6.48 -12.76
CA ILE A 117 -5.96 -7.35 -13.28
C ILE A 117 -6.38 -6.90 -14.69
N ALA A 118 -6.64 -5.59 -14.86
CA ALA A 118 -7.10 -5.03 -16.14
C ALA A 118 -6.12 -5.30 -17.29
N ARG A 119 -4.82 -5.11 -17.07
CA ARG A 119 -3.78 -5.36 -18.08
C ARG A 119 -3.71 -6.82 -18.53
N ARG A 120 -4.09 -7.74 -17.67
CA ARG A 120 -4.05 -9.18 -17.92
C ARG A 120 -5.41 -9.76 -18.31
N TRP A 121 -6.43 -8.94 -18.43
CA TRP A 121 -7.80 -9.39 -18.68
C TRP A 121 -7.98 -10.15 -20.01
N ILE A 122 -7.06 -9.95 -20.97
CA ILE A 122 -7.03 -10.68 -22.23
C ILE A 122 -6.62 -12.15 -22.07
N ASP A 123 -5.91 -12.49 -20.99
CA ASP A 123 -5.57 -13.87 -20.66
C ASP A 123 -6.80 -14.57 -20.05
N PRO A 124 -7.28 -15.69 -20.66
CA PRO A 124 -8.46 -16.39 -20.19
C PRO A 124 -8.40 -16.88 -18.74
N ALA A 125 -7.21 -16.99 -18.14
CA ALA A 125 -7.05 -17.35 -16.75
C ALA A 125 -7.57 -16.26 -15.80
N PHE A 126 -7.46 -14.98 -16.18
CA PHE A 126 -7.86 -13.85 -15.34
C PHE A 126 -9.37 -13.73 -15.17
N PRO A 127 -10.21 -13.72 -16.19
CA PRO A 127 -11.66 -13.74 -16.01
C PRO A 127 -12.17 -14.95 -15.20
N ARG A 128 -11.46 -16.06 -15.23
CA ARG A 128 -11.81 -17.25 -14.42
C ARG A 128 -11.41 -17.07 -12.95
N ALA A 129 -10.23 -16.50 -12.70
CA ALA A 129 -9.73 -16.25 -11.35
C ALA A 129 -10.43 -15.06 -10.66
N PHE A 130 -10.82 -14.03 -11.44
CA PHE A 130 -11.41 -12.78 -10.95
C PHE A 130 -12.78 -12.49 -11.62
N PRO A 131 -13.78 -13.40 -11.55
CA PRO A 131 -15.04 -13.23 -12.26
C PRO A 131 -15.80 -11.95 -11.83
N TRP A 132 -15.63 -11.52 -10.60
CA TRP A 132 -16.23 -10.32 -10.01
C TRP A 132 -15.70 -9.00 -10.63
N PHE A 133 -14.53 -9.01 -11.28
CA PHE A 133 -13.92 -7.81 -11.83
C PHE A 133 -14.73 -7.17 -12.98
N SER A 134 -15.57 -7.96 -13.68
CA SER A 134 -16.49 -7.47 -14.71
C SER A 134 -17.83 -6.97 -14.16
N GLU A 135 -18.10 -7.11 -12.86
CA GLU A 135 -19.36 -6.74 -12.25
C GLU A 135 -19.39 -5.26 -11.84
N ASN A 136 -20.51 -4.57 -12.11
CA ASN A 136 -20.69 -3.18 -11.70
C ASN A 136 -20.53 -3.00 -10.18
N LYS A 137 -21.01 -3.96 -9.39
CA LYS A 137 -20.89 -3.95 -7.93
C LYS A 137 -19.45 -3.79 -7.46
N TYR A 138 -18.52 -4.53 -8.05
CA TYR A 138 -17.09 -4.39 -7.71
C TYR A 138 -16.61 -2.95 -7.96
N TRP A 139 -16.94 -2.37 -9.11
CA TRP A 139 -16.51 -1.03 -9.47
C TRP A 139 -17.12 0.05 -8.57
N GLU A 140 -18.39 -0.10 -8.19
CA GLU A 140 -19.06 0.79 -7.24
C GLU A 140 -18.37 0.75 -5.87
N GLU A 141 -18.11 -0.45 -5.35
CA GLU A 141 -17.42 -0.66 -4.07
C GLU A 141 -15.97 -0.17 -4.11
N HIS A 142 -15.26 -0.43 -5.22
CA HIS A 142 -13.88 0.02 -5.38
C HIS A 142 -13.76 1.54 -5.48
N ILE A 143 -14.66 2.20 -6.24
CA ILE A 143 -14.72 3.67 -6.31
C ILE A 143 -15.02 4.27 -4.94
N LEU A 144 -15.95 3.65 -4.18
CA LEU A 144 -16.23 4.10 -2.81
C LEU A 144 -14.98 3.97 -1.92
N ALA A 145 -14.31 2.83 -1.94
CA ALA A 145 -13.07 2.61 -1.18
C ALA A 145 -11.97 3.62 -1.55
N LEU A 146 -11.83 3.97 -2.84
CA LEU A 146 -10.89 4.99 -3.29
C LEU A 146 -11.27 6.41 -2.78
N LYS A 147 -12.55 6.73 -2.71
CA LYS A 147 -13.03 8.01 -2.12
C LYS A 147 -12.78 8.07 -0.62
N GLU A 148 -13.00 6.97 0.11
CA GLU A 148 -12.67 6.87 1.53
C GLU A 148 -11.15 7.02 1.75
N GLN A 149 -10.35 6.38 0.89
CA GLN A 149 -8.89 6.51 0.93
C GLN A 149 -8.42 7.94 0.63
N ALA A 150 -9.11 8.68 -0.23
CA ALA A 150 -8.82 10.10 -0.47
C ALA A 150 -8.96 10.93 0.81
N ALA A 151 -9.97 10.66 1.63
CA ALA A 151 -10.14 11.33 2.92
C ALA A 151 -9.00 10.97 3.90
N ILE A 152 -8.56 9.71 3.92
CA ILE A 152 -7.46 9.26 4.78
C ILE A 152 -6.11 9.90 4.37
N LEU A 153 -5.89 10.12 3.07
CA LEU A 153 -4.70 10.82 2.56
C LEU A 153 -4.57 12.28 3.05
N GLU A 154 -5.67 12.91 3.45
CA GLU A 154 -5.66 14.27 4.03
C GLU A 154 -5.31 14.28 5.52
N GLU A 155 -5.30 13.13 6.18
CA GLU A 155 -4.92 13.04 7.58
C GLU A 155 -3.40 13.22 7.76
N PRO A 156 -2.95 13.75 8.91
CA PRO A 156 -1.52 13.81 9.22
C PRO A 156 -0.93 12.40 9.27
N PRO A 157 0.40 12.23 9.12
CA PRO A 157 1.07 10.95 9.29
C PRO A 157 0.73 10.28 10.63
N LEU A 158 0.93 8.96 10.73
CA LEU A 158 0.77 8.25 12.00
C LEU A 158 1.75 8.82 13.03
N GLU A 159 1.26 9.04 14.23
CA GLU A 159 2.06 9.52 15.36
C GLU A 159 2.76 8.33 16.02
N ILE A 160 4.04 8.54 16.36
CA ILE A 160 4.86 7.59 17.10
C ILE A 160 5.25 8.29 18.39
N ALA A 161 5.02 7.63 19.51
CA ALA A 161 5.32 8.16 20.85
C ALA A 161 6.81 8.10 21.18
#